data_96b32d163421f744c314ad56e474ae6d
#
_entry.id   96b32d163421f744c314ad56e474ae6d
#
_cell.length_a   1.000
_cell.length_b   1.000
_cell.length_c   1.000
_cell.angle_alpha   90.00
_cell.angle_beta   90.00
_cell.angle_gamma   90.00
#
_symmetry.space_group_name_H-M   'P 1'
#
loop_
_entity.id
_entity.type
_entity.pdbx_description
1 polymer ?
#
loop_
_entity_poly.entity_id
_entity_poly.type
_entity_poly.pdbx_seq_one_letter_code
_entity_poly.pdbx_strand_id
1 'polypeptide(L)'
;MVKLTQNVEAAYEIESTYGSPPGSNLYHLGLLDTFDPRQVERSVTPVPSLGQSTDTHHAKGPLGVTVPIKVACQGTGWKQLLGRAIGESTLASYKHGNKLTNSVDSLAILARETGGDFTLVTGVVPNEVTLTADYTTGGFVNCEATCTGYFSLDEADANFDGFLGDDYSGVTFPAAPSADPLLPTDVSVFVGLGSLAKGLSIDGPAGSYVEVGEKYITAYNANGTLNGDFNSGAPKELSVNVGTLSSAIEGYSNWGSAVLSGGSGEVSKNLQKGIYYTGADADADETDGSQANIYVAVDGSGGGPAAMTSIKTVALKITNNNTPISGKATGDDGTTEFLLNNTISRGKADVTLDITMTAENENFYDLYVSGGNIPLMRLDFGSEGSIALTNGTITAFSRPLAPGAEIVDTMSIKFRGAGNYNNYSAYAISSNITLTP
;
A
#
# COMPACT_ATOMS: atom_id res chain seq x y z
N MET A 1 27.92 28.47 10.08
CA MET A 1 26.55 28.99 10.16
C MET A 1 25.65 27.79 10.52
N VAL A 2 24.83 27.88 11.56
CA VAL A 2 23.91 26.79 11.89
C VAL A 2 22.76 26.88 10.90
N LYS A 3 22.60 25.89 10.03
CA LYS A 3 21.43 25.80 9.13
C LYS A 3 20.22 25.38 9.97
N LEU A 4 19.16 26.17 9.98
CA LEU A 4 17.89 25.84 10.61
C LEU A 4 16.99 25.18 9.59
N THR A 5 16.56 23.96 9.86
CA THR A 5 15.73 23.13 8.97
C THR A 5 14.24 23.54 8.93
N GLN A 6 13.90 24.77 9.31
CA GLN A 6 12.51 25.20 9.47
C GLN A 6 11.69 25.29 8.16
N ASN A 7 12.32 25.25 6.99
CA ASN A 7 11.65 25.34 5.71
C ASN A 7 12.30 24.39 4.69
N VAL A 8 12.14 23.10 4.88
CA VAL A 8 12.48 22.11 3.86
C VAL A 8 11.22 21.81 3.07
N GLU A 9 11.28 22.00 1.76
CA GLU A 9 10.26 21.58 0.82
C GLU A 9 10.79 20.37 0.05
N ALA A 10 9.93 19.37 -0.20
CA ALA A 10 10.29 18.25 -1.03
C ALA A 10 9.26 18.03 -2.13
N ALA A 11 9.79 17.71 -3.29
CA ALA A 11 9.02 17.34 -4.47
C ALA A 11 9.47 15.97 -4.98
N TYR A 12 8.59 15.25 -5.62
CA TYR A 12 8.88 13.95 -6.19
C TYR A 12 8.51 13.88 -7.67
N GLU A 13 9.16 12.97 -8.38
CA GLU A 13 8.76 12.52 -9.70
C GLU A 13 8.75 10.99 -9.73
N ILE A 14 7.86 10.42 -10.56
CA ILE A 14 7.82 8.98 -10.81
C ILE A 14 8.92 8.67 -11.82
N GLU A 15 9.89 7.85 -11.43
CA GLU A 15 11.00 7.49 -12.30
C GLU A 15 10.52 6.59 -13.45
N SER A 16 10.93 6.91 -14.66
CA SER A 16 10.72 6.04 -15.83
C SER A 16 11.69 4.84 -15.85
N THR A 17 12.82 5.01 -15.21
CA THR A 17 13.85 4.00 -15.05
C THR A 17 14.41 4.12 -13.63
N TYR A 18 14.60 3.00 -12.94
CA TYR A 18 15.11 2.98 -11.57
C TYR A 18 16.42 3.76 -11.43
N GLY A 19 16.44 4.70 -10.50
CA GLY A 19 17.60 5.53 -10.20
C GLY A 19 17.84 6.68 -11.17
N SER A 20 16.91 6.97 -12.09
CA SER A 20 17.02 8.12 -13.00
C SER A 20 16.74 9.44 -12.27
N PRO A 21 17.42 10.52 -12.65
CA PRO A 21 17.14 11.85 -12.11
C PRO A 21 15.75 12.33 -12.54
N PRO A 22 15.10 13.23 -11.77
CA PRO A 22 13.81 13.76 -12.14
C PRO A 22 13.94 14.68 -13.36
N GLY A 23 12.90 14.65 -14.19
CA GLY A 23 12.74 15.58 -15.30
C GLY A 23 12.05 16.89 -14.88
N SER A 24 11.06 17.30 -15.66
CA SER A 24 10.34 18.57 -15.44
C SER A 24 9.02 18.45 -14.70
N ASN A 25 8.56 17.23 -14.42
CA ASN A 25 7.23 16.96 -13.85
C ASN A 25 7.30 16.66 -12.35
N LEU A 26 7.71 17.66 -11.59
CA LEU A 26 7.78 17.55 -10.14
C LEU A 26 6.42 17.79 -9.49
N TYR A 27 6.10 17.00 -8.47
CA TYR A 27 4.90 17.11 -7.65
C TYR A 27 5.29 17.27 -6.18
N HIS A 28 4.58 18.12 -5.46
CA HIS A 28 4.88 18.40 -4.05
C HIS A 28 4.63 17.16 -3.19
N LEU A 29 5.58 16.81 -2.31
CA LEU A 29 5.47 15.60 -1.47
C LEU A 29 4.41 15.76 -0.37
N GLY A 30 4.09 16.96 0.04
CA GLY A 30 3.13 17.27 1.11
C GLY A 30 3.79 17.99 2.26
N LEU A 31 3.06 18.14 3.37
CA LEU A 31 3.56 18.76 4.60
C LEU A 31 4.51 17.77 5.30
N LEU A 32 5.79 18.07 5.28
CA LEU A 32 6.85 17.25 5.87
C LEU A 32 6.96 17.46 7.38
N ASP A 33 7.00 16.38 8.15
CA ASP A 33 7.40 16.36 9.55
C ASP A 33 8.85 15.89 9.69
N THR A 34 9.22 14.84 8.94
CA THR A 34 10.60 14.31 8.91
C THR A 34 10.97 13.90 7.48
N PHE A 35 12.16 14.32 7.08
CA PHE A 35 12.80 13.85 5.85
C PHE A 35 14.31 13.87 6.04
N ASP A 36 14.96 12.72 5.92
CA ASP A 36 16.41 12.62 5.98
C ASP A 36 16.94 11.93 4.72
N PRO A 37 17.29 12.73 3.69
CA PRO A 37 17.76 12.20 2.42
C PRO A 37 19.20 11.70 2.45
N ARG A 38 19.93 11.91 3.53
CA ARG A 38 21.38 11.70 3.60
C ARG A 38 21.82 10.51 4.48
N GLN A 39 20.91 9.61 4.82
CA GLN A 39 21.27 8.37 5.52
C GLN A 39 21.94 7.38 4.55
N VAL A 40 23.22 7.58 4.33
CA VAL A 40 24.04 6.73 3.45
C VAL A 40 24.94 5.85 4.29
N GLU A 41 24.79 4.56 4.17
CA GLU A 41 25.60 3.58 4.88
C GLU A 41 26.47 2.78 3.91
N ARG A 42 27.68 2.47 4.34
CA ARG A 42 28.58 1.56 3.63
C ARG A 42 28.97 0.42 4.53
N SER A 43 28.75 -0.80 4.10
CA SER A 43 29.28 -1.95 4.79
C SER A 43 30.80 -1.99 4.64
N VAL A 44 31.49 -2.26 5.74
CA VAL A 44 32.95 -2.40 5.76
C VAL A 44 33.27 -3.75 6.38
N THR A 45 33.93 -4.59 5.61
CA THR A 45 34.39 -5.89 6.10
C THR A 45 35.88 -5.83 6.44
N PRO A 46 36.26 -6.03 7.70
CA PRO A 46 37.66 -6.09 8.07
C PRO A 46 38.32 -7.31 7.43
N VAL A 47 39.55 -7.12 6.92
CA VAL A 47 40.35 -8.20 6.36
C VAL A 47 41.49 -8.52 7.34
N PRO A 48 41.41 -9.64 8.08
CA PRO A 48 42.43 -9.99 9.04
C PRO A 48 43.71 -10.37 8.31
N SER A 49 44.85 -9.91 8.83
CA SER A 49 46.18 -10.29 8.36
C SER A 49 46.82 -11.25 9.32
N LEU A 50 47.40 -12.37 8.82
CA LEU A 50 48.13 -13.34 9.61
C LEU A 50 49.32 -12.68 10.30
N GLY A 51 49.40 -12.83 11.62
CA GLY A 51 50.53 -12.33 12.42
C GLY A 51 50.40 -10.87 12.88
N GLN A 52 49.26 -10.22 12.69
CA GLN A 52 48.98 -8.89 13.18
C GLN A 52 47.84 -8.89 14.22
N SER A 53 47.93 -8.02 15.20
CA SER A 53 46.94 -7.88 16.26
C SER A 53 45.77 -6.95 15.89
N THR A 54 45.82 -6.30 14.71
CA THR A 54 44.81 -5.41 14.19
C THR A 54 44.56 -5.67 12.70
N ASP A 55 43.36 -5.41 12.23
CA ASP A 55 43.04 -5.51 10.80
C ASP A 55 43.83 -4.46 10.02
N THR A 56 44.44 -4.88 8.93
CA THR A 56 45.31 -4.01 8.10
C THR A 56 44.59 -3.43 6.90
N HIS A 57 43.48 -4.04 6.51
CA HIS A 57 42.69 -3.63 5.35
C HIS A 57 41.19 -3.75 5.64
N HIS A 58 40.41 -2.93 4.96
CA HIS A 58 38.97 -2.97 4.97
C HIS A 58 38.46 -3.11 3.54
N ALA A 59 37.65 -4.15 3.30
CA ALA A 59 36.89 -4.25 2.05
C ALA A 59 35.64 -3.38 2.16
N LYS A 60 35.50 -2.45 1.23
CA LYS A 60 34.32 -1.55 1.17
C LYS A 60 33.23 -2.23 0.37
N GLY A 61 32.06 -2.41 0.97
CA GLY A 61 30.85 -2.90 0.31
C GLY A 61 30.04 -1.80 -0.39
N PRO A 62 28.85 -2.14 -0.87
CA PRO A 62 27.97 -1.19 -1.55
C PRO A 62 27.51 -0.08 -0.62
N LEU A 63 27.19 1.06 -1.21
CA LEU A 63 26.47 2.14 -0.57
C LEU A 63 24.98 1.77 -0.49
N GLY A 64 24.44 1.79 0.71
CA GLY A 64 23.00 1.70 0.95
C GLY A 64 22.45 3.09 1.30
N VAL A 65 21.33 3.44 0.72
CA VAL A 65 20.62 4.69 1.04
C VAL A 65 19.30 4.31 1.71
N THR A 66 19.10 4.81 2.93
CA THR A 66 17.85 4.69 3.67
C THR A 66 17.24 6.08 3.79
N VAL A 67 15.97 6.22 3.45
CA VAL A 67 15.26 7.51 3.44
C VAL A 67 14.04 7.42 4.32
N PRO A 68 14.10 7.86 5.57
CA PRO A 68 12.91 8.04 6.39
C PRO A 68 12.15 9.29 5.95
N ILE A 69 10.86 9.12 5.73
CA ILE A 69 9.93 10.16 5.29
C ILE A 69 8.71 10.14 6.20
N LYS A 70 8.33 11.27 6.77
CA LYS A 70 7.07 11.42 7.48
C LYS A 70 6.35 12.65 6.96
N VAL A 71 5.15 12.43 6.42
CA VAL A 71 4.31 13.47 5.84
C VAL A 71 2.91 13.40 6.42
N ALA A 72 2.26 14.54 6.58
CA ALA A 72 0.82 14.56 6.78
C ALA A 72 0.11 14.06 5.52
N CYS A 73 -1.00 13.34 5.67
CA CYS A 73 -1.81 12.89 4.54
C CYS A 73 -2.51 14.08 3.87
N GLN A 74 -1.76 14.75 2.97
CA GLN A 74 -2.18 15.92 2.20
C GLN A 74 -1.70 15.76 0.76
N GLY A 75 -2.54 16.14 -0.20
CA GLY A 75 -2.18 16.04 -1.62
C GLY A 75 -1.92 14.61 -2.07
N THR A 76 -0.92 14.40 -2.92
CA THR A 76 -0.66 13.11 -3.58
C THR A 76 0.57 12.36 -3.06
N GLY A 77 1.48 13.00 -2.36
CA GLY A 77 2.75 12.37 -1.92
C GLY A 77 2.56 11.12 -1.07
N TRP A 78 1.73 11.19 -0.03
CA TRP A 78 1.43 10.05 0.82
C TRP A 78 0.77 8.88 0.04
N LYS A 79 -0.07 9.22 -0.96
CA LYS A 79 -0.72 8.23 -1.84
C LYS A 79 0.30 7.48 -2.67
N GLN A 80 1.32 8.18 -3.15
CA GLN A 80 2.41 7.59 -3.93
C GLN A 80 3.27 6.65 -3.07
N LEU A 81 3.57 7.03 -1.84
CA LEU A 81 4.28 6.16 -0.89
C LEU A 81 3.46 4.89 -0.59
N LEU A 82 2.17 5.07 -0.29
CA LEU A 82 1.25 3.97 -0.02
C LEU A 82 1.08 3.06 -1.24
N GLY A 83 0.85 3.62 -2.43
CA GLY A 83 0.64 2.84 -3.66
C GLY A 83 1.83 1.94 -3.98
N ARG A 84 3.04 2.47 -3.84
CA ARG A 84 4.27 1.69 -4.04
C ARG A 84 4.49 0.64 -2.96
N ALA A 85 4.09 0.91 -1.73
CA ALA A 85 4.11 -0.10 -0.67
C ALA A 85 3.13 -1.25 -0.98
N ILE A 86 1.95 -0.95 -1.50
CA ILE A 86 0.97 -1.96 -1.91
C ILE A 86 1.40 -2.67 -3.21
N GLY A 87 2.07 -1.98 -4.13
CA GLY A 87 2.75 -2.62 -5.26
C GLY A 87 2.15 -2.39 -6.63
N GLU A 88 1.20 -1.47 -6.79
CA GLU A 88 0.71 -1.03 -8.09
C GLU A 88 0.64 0.49 -8.11
N SER A 89 1.31 1.11 -9.06
CA SER A 89 1.52 2.56 -9.10
C SER A 89 0.72 3.29 -10.17
N THR A 90 0.14 2.57 -11.13
CA THR A 90 -0.45 3.14 -12.35
C THR A 90 -1.95 3.00 -12.46
N LEU A 91 -2.60 2.23 -11.58
CA LEU A 91 -4.04 1.98 -11.65
C LEU A 91 -4.82 2.88 -10.69
N ALA A 92 -6.08 3.16 -11.03
CA ALA A 92 -7.02 3.83 -10.15
C ALA A 92 -7.32 3.04 -8.86
N SER A 93 -6.97 1.76 -8.83
CA SER A 93 -6.96 0.91 -7.64
C SER A 93 -5.67 0.11 -7.59
N TYR A 94 -5.14 -0.11 -6.40
CA TYR A 94 -3.93 -0.90 -6.17
C TYR A 94 -4.13 -1.96 -5.09
N LYS A 95 -3.40 -3.06 -5.20
CA LYS A 95 -3.69 -4.30 -4.50
C LYS A 95 -2.41 -5.02 -4.10
N HIS A 96 -2.51 -5.72 -3.00
CA HIS A 96 -1.45 -6.58 -2.50
C HIS A 96 -2.02 -7.94 -2.07
N GLY A 97 -1.51 -9.00 -2.63
CA GLY A 97 -1.96 -10.36 -2.34
C GLY A 97 -1.09 -11.43 -3.00
N ASN A 98 -1.70 -12.40 -3.63
CA ASN A 98 -1.00 -13.55 -4.18
C ASN A 98 -0.12 -13.25 -5.40
N LYS A 99 -0.28 -12.10 -6.04
CA LYS A 99 0.50 -11.72 -7.21
C LYS A 99 1.45 -10.59 -6.84
N LEU A 100 2.71 -10.95 -6.60
CA LEU A 100 3.79 -9.97 -6.47
C LEU A 100 4.15 -9.50 -7.88
N THR A 101 3.96 -8.22 -8.16
CA THR A 101 4.59 -7.61 -9.34
C THR A 101 6.05 -7.35 -9.00
N ASN A 102 6.96 -7.90 -9.81
CA ASN A 102 8.40 -7.74 -9.59
C ASN A 102 8.91 -6.33 -9.99
N SER A 103 8.12 -5.55 -10.70
CA SER A 103 8.46 -4.18 -11.03
C SER A 103 7.86 -3.23 -10.00
N VAL A 104 8.69 -2.55 -9.26
CA VAL A 104 8.29 -1.47 -8.37
C VAL A 104 8.75 -0.18 -9.03
N ASP A 105 7.80 0.69 -9.37
CA ASP A 105 8.14 2.03 -9.80
C ASP A 105 8.74 2.78 -8.61
N SER A 106 9.87 3.40 -8.83
CA SER A 106 10.58 4.19 -7.85
C SER A 106 10.25 5.68 -7.97
N LEU A 107 10.66 6.44 -6.98
CA LEU A 107 10.55 7.89 -6.96
C LEU A 107 11.94 8.51 -6.97
N ALA A 108 12.09 9.60 -7.71
CA ALA A 108 13.13 10.59 -7.45
C ALA A 108 12.55 11.66 -6.53
N ILE A 109 13.23 12.00 -5.45
CA ILE A 109 12.80 13.02 -4.49
C ILE A 109 13.86 14.10 -4.44
N LEU A 110 13.42 15.32 -4.76
CA LEU A 110 14.24 16.53 -4.70
C LEU A 110 13.79 17.35 -3.48
N ALA A 111 14.70 17.60 -2.56
CA ALA A 111 14.48 18.48 -1.42
C ALA A 111 15.19 19.81 -1.63
N ARG A 112 14.53 20.89 -1.24
CA ARG A 112 15.10 22.25 -1.23
C ARG A 112 15.19 22.76 0.21
N GLU A 113 16.39 23.10 0.64
CA GLU A 113 16.63 23.73 1.94
C GLU A 113 16.46 25.26 1.86
N THR A 114 16.19 25.89 3.00
CA THR A 114 16.22 27.36 3.11
C THR A 114 17.64 27.86 2.80
N GLY A 115 17.81 28.49 1.68
CA GLY A 115 19.13 28.98 1.22
C GLY A 115 19.43 28.56 -0.22
N GLY A 116 18.59 27.68 -0.79
CA GLY A 116 18.67 27.27 -2.18
C GLY A 116 19.45 26.00 -2.44
N ASP A 117 20.03 25.38 -1.41
CA ASP A 117 20.73 24.10 -1.57
C ASP A 117 19.72 22.97 -1.84
N PHE A 118 20.02 22.12 -2.80
CA PHE A 118 19.20 20.98 -3.17
C PHE A 118 19.83 19.67 -2.70
N THR A 119 19.00 18.73 -2.34
CA THR A 119 19.39 17.33 -2.13
C THR A 119 18.48 16.44 -2.95
N LEU A 120 19.06 15.60 -3.78
CA LEU A 120 18.36 14.65 -4.62
C LEU A 120 18.58 13.24 -4.12
N VAL A 121 17.50 12.47 -4.03
CA VAL A 121 17.55 11.02 -3.81
C VAL A 121 16.80 10.33 -4.93
N THR A 122 17.45 9.39 -5.60
CA THR A 122 16.87 8.59 -6.70
C THR A 122 16.64 7.16 -6.27
N GLY A 123 15.82 6.44 -7.02
CA GLY A 123 15.51 5.03 -6.78
C GLY A 123 14.77 4.78 -5.46
N VAL A 124 13.98 5.75 -4.99
CA VAL A 124 13.29 5.67 -3.70
C VAL A 124 12.11 4.70 -3.78
N VAL A 125 12.19 3.60 -3.04
CA VAL A 125 11.15 2.57 -2.94
C VAL A 125 10.81 2.33 -1.47
N PRO A 126 9.54 2.46 -1.07
CA PRO A 126 9.12 2.18 0.30
C PRO A 126 9.32 0.72 0.69
N ASN A 127 10.08 0.49 1.76
CA ASN A 127 10.19 -0.81 2.41
C ASN A 127 9.15 -1.01 3.50
N GLU A 128 8.84 0.05 4.22
CA GLU A 128 7.80 0.09 5.22
C GLU A 128 6.99 1.38 5.08
N VAL A 129 5.67 1.28 5.18
CA VAL A 129 4.77 2.43 5.24
C VAL A 129 3.78 2.22 6.38
N THR A 130 3.63 3.23 7.23
CA THR A 130 2.65 3.25 8.32
C THR A 130 1.73 4.47 8.16
N LEU A 131 0.42 4.23 8.10
CA LEU A 131 -0.61 5.27 8.18
C LEU A 131 -1.17 5.30 9.59
N THR A 132 -1.09 6.43 10.26
CA THR A 132 -1.55 6.57 11.66
C THR A 132 -2.58 7.68 11.78
N ALA A 133 -3.73 7.34 12.40
CA ALA A 133 -4.72 8.30 12.86
C ALA A 133 -4.87 8.17 14.39
N ASP A 134 -4.67 9.27 15.12
CA ASP A 134 -4.81 9.35 16.58
C ASP A 134 -5.97 10.29 16.92
N TYR A 135 -7.05 9.71 17.41
CA TYR A 135 -8.27 10.43 17.76
C TYR A 135 -8.21 11.07 19.16
N THR A 136 -7.15 10.79 19.92
CA THR A 136 -7.02 11.25 21.33
C THR A 136 -6.24 12.54 21.47
N THR A 137 -5.18 12.69 20.69
CA THR A 137 -4.29 13.86 20.79
C THR A 137 -4.62 14.93 19.77
N GLY A 138 -5.43 14.62 18.77
CA GLY A 138 -5.65 15.48 17.62
C GLY A 138 -4.40 15.52 16.72
N GLY A 139 -4.39 16.42 15.77
CA GLY A 139 -3.34 16.51 14.75
C GLY A 139 -3.79 15.96 13.42
N PHE A 140 -2.86 15.62 12.56
CA PHE A 140 -3.13 15.11 11.23
C PHE A 140 -2.97 13.61 11.15
N VAL A 141 -3.62 12.99 10.17
CA VAL A 141 -3.29 11.63 9.75
C VAL A 141 -1.90 11.66 9.12
N ASN A 142 -1.00 10.82 9.63
CA ASN A 142 0.39 10.79 9.20
C ASN A 142 0.66 9.54 8.36
N CYS A 143 1.45 9.74 7.31
CA CYS A 143 2.10 8.68 6.55
C CYS A 143 3.58 8.70 6.84
N GLU A 144 4.08 7.65 7.46
CA GLU A 144 5.49 7.45 7.77
C GLU A 144 6.02 6.30 6.91
N ALA A 145 7.10 6.57 6.16
CA ALA A 145 7.71 5.61 5.27
C ALA A 145 9.20 5.49 5.55
N THR A 146 9.67 4.25 5.60
CA THR A 146 11.10 3.94 5.52
C THR A 146 11.39 3.39 4.14
N CYS A 147 12.15 4.14 3.34
CA CYS A 147 12.42 3.83 1.96
C CYS A 147 13.87 3.39 1.77
N THR A 148 14.11 2.57 0.75
CA THR A 148 15.45 2.27 0.23
C THR A 148 15.64 3.09 -1.02
N GLY A 149 16.80 3.75 -1.16
CA GLY A 149 17.15 4.55 -2.34
C GLY A 149 18.31 3.94 -3.13
N TYR A 150 18.48 4.42 -4.36
CA TYR A 150 19.60 4.09 -5.22
C TYR A 150 20.81 4.96 -4.88
N PHE A 151 20.63 6.26 -4.85
CA PHE A 151 21.68 7.23 -4.59
C PHE A 151 21.15 8.50 -3.96
N SER A 152 22.00 9.18 -3.16
CA SER A 152 21.70 10.48 -2.57
C SER A 152 22.81 11.47 -2.91
N LEU A 153 22.45 12.64 -3.39
CA LEU A 153 23.34 13.72 -3.83
C LEU A 153 23.04 15.00 -3.09
N ASP A 154 24.12 15.74 -2.83
CA ASP A 154 24.06 17.15 -2.44
C ASP A 154 24.56 18.01 -3.60
N GLU A 155 23.87 19.11 -3.92
CA GLU A 155 24.28 20.06 -4.96
C GLU A 155 25.69 20.62 -4.70
N ALA A 156 26.09 20.72 -3.44
CA ALA A 156 27.43 21.18 -3.05
C ALA A 156 28.54 20.17 -3.29
N ASP A 157 28.24 18.92 -3.68
CA ASP A 157 29.23 17.88 -3.88
C ASP A 157 29.68 17.81 -5.34
N ALA A 158 30.69 18.63 -5.68
CA ALA A 158 31.29 18.67 -7.02
C ALA A 158 31.82 17.33 -7.55
N ASN A 159 32.00 16.31 -6.70
CA ASN A 159 32.42 14.97 -7.13
C ASN A 159 31.25 14.17 -7.76
N PHE A 160 30.04 14.64 -7.58
CA PHE A 160 28.81 13.97 -8.06
C PHE A 160 28.04 14.78 -9.10
N ASP A 161 28.49 15.99 -9.40
CA ASP A 161 27.88 16.89 -10.39
C ASP A 161 27.75 16.21 -11.76
N GLY A 162 28.72 15.40 -12.14
CA GLY A 162 28.70 14.60 -13.35
C GLY A 162 27.87 13.30 -13.28
N PHE A 163 27.44 12.85 -12.12
CA PHE A 163 26.72 11.57 -12.02
C PHE A 163 25.26 11.67 -12.46
N LEU A 164 24.65 12.85 -12.31
CA LEU A 164 23.27 13.13 -12.69
C LEU A 164 23.15 14.28 -13.74
N GLY A 165 24.23 14.97 -14.04
CA GLY A 165 24.36 15.86 -15.19
C GLY A 165 23.57 17.16 -15.16
N ASP A 166 22.78 17.45 -14.13
CA ASP A 166 21.85 18.56 -14.11
C ASP A 166 22.06 19.51 -12.92
N ASP A 167 22.10 20.79 -13.24
CA ASP A 167 22.00 21.89 -12.28
C ASP A 167 20.53 22.12 -11.92
N TYR A 168 20.14 21.78 -10.70
CA TYR A 168 18.78 21.96 -10.20
C TYR A 168 18.46 23.38 -9.73
N SER A 169 19.41 24.30 -9.79
CA SER A 169 19.22 25.71 -9.36
C SER A 169 18.10 26.43 -10.13
N GLY A 170 17.80 26.00 -11.34
CA GLY A 170 16.73 26.53 -12.20
C GLY A 170 15.39 25.82 -12.06
N VAL A 171 15.28 24.78 -11.22
CA VAL A 171 14.04 23.99 -11.10
C VAL A 171 12.96 24.78 -10.35
N THR A 172 11.79 24.84 -10.95
CA THR A 172 10.61 25.42 -10.30
C THR A 172 9.95 24.38 -9.41
N PHE A 173 9.97 24.58 -8.10
CA PHE A 173 9.25 23.75 -7.17
C PHE A 173 7.74 23.88 -7.38
N PRO A 174 7.01 22.77 -7.33
CA PRO A 174 5.55 22.80 -7.41
C PRO A 174 4.97 23.53 -6.19
N ALA A 175 3.81 24.16 -6.38
CA ALA A 175 3.09 24.75 -5.28
C ALA A 175 2.66 23.69 -4.25
N ALA A 176 2.69 24.04 -2.97
CA ALA A 176 2.16 23.18 -1.93
C ALA A 176 0.69 22.83 -2.19
N PRO A 177 0.22 21.63 -1.80
CA PRO A 177 -1.17 21.24 -1.95
C PRO A 177 -2.09 22.25 -1.28
N SER A 178 -3.18 22.62 -1.95
CA SER A 178 -4.17 23.59 -1.43
C SER A 178 -5.21 22.93 -0.51
N ALA A 179 -5.35 21.61 -0.55
CA ALA A 179 -6.26 20.86 0.32
C ALA A 179 -5.69 20.82 1.75
N ASP A 180 -6.56 20.84 2.75
CA ASP A 180 -6.14 20.64 4.13
C ASP A 180 -5.66 19.19 4.34
N PRO A 181 -4.69 18.97 5.26
CA PRO A 181 -4.31 17.62 5.66
C PRO A 181 -5.48 16.87 6.30
N LEU A 182 -5.58 15.56 6.06
CA LEU A 182 -6.60 14.72 6.67
C LEU A 182 -6.50 14.76 8.21
N LEU A 183 -7.64 14.95 8.85
CA LEU A 183 -7.78 14.82 10.29
C LEU A 183 -8.15 13.37 10.67
N PRO A 184 -7.87 12.90 11.88
CA PRO A 184 -8.35 11.61 12.34
C PRO A 184 -9.86 11.43 12.19
N THR A 185 -10.64 12.50 12.37
CA THR A 185 -12.10 12.50 12.18
C THR A 185 -12.56 12.24 10.75
N ASP A 186 -11.69 12.42 9.76
CA ASP A 186 -11.95 12.10 8.36
C ASP A 186 -11.73 10.60 8.05
N VAL A 187 -11.15 9.86 9.00
CA VAL A 187 -10.91 8.43 8.88
C VAL A 187 -11.97 7.65 9.65
N SER A 188 -12.67 6.77 8.96
CA SER A 188 -13.63 5.84 9.56
C SER A 188 -13.16 4.42 9.40
N VAL A 189 -13.30 3.62 10.45
CA VAL A 189 -12.95 2.20 10.44
C VAL A 189 -14.22 1.37 10.50
N PHE A 190 -14.34 0.41 9.60
CA PHE A 190 -15.45 -0.53 9.54
C PHE A 190 -14.94 -1.95 9.73
N VAL A 191 -15.70 -2.77 10.42
CA VAL A 191 -15.37 -4.17 10.67
C VAL A 191 -16.56 -5.08 10.37
N GLY A 192 -16.30 -6.16 9.66
CA GLY A 192 -17.24 -7.27 9.43
C GLY A 192 -16.76 -8.50 10.19
N LEU A 193 -17.39 -8.79 11.33
CA LEU A 193 -17.05 -9.91 12.21
C LEU A 193 -17.85 -11.17 11.90
N GLY A 194 -18.92 -11.06 11.11
CA GLY A 194 -19.77 -12.19 10.75
C GLY A 194 -19.07 -13.16 9.79
N SER A 195 -19.63 -14.35 9.66
CA SER A 195 -19.19 -15.33 8.66
C SER A 195 -19.42 -14.79 7.25
N LEU A 196 -18.52 -15.14 6.32
CA LEU A 196 -18.76 -14.86 4.91
C LEU A 196 -19.96 -15.66 4.42
N ALA A 197 -20.89 -14.98 3.75
CA ALA A 197 -22.02 -15.58 3.07
C ALA A 197 -21.84 -15.44 1.55
N LYS A 198 -22.29 -16.44 0.78
CA LYS A 198 -22.30 -16.34 -0.68
C LYS A 198 -23.26 -15.22 -1.08
N GLY A 199 -22.77 -14.19 -1.79
CA GLY A 199 -23.58 -13.05 -2.20
C GLY A 199 -23.93 -13.05 -3.67
N LEU A 200 -22.96 -13.34 -4.52
CA LEU A 200 -23.08 -13.26 -5.98
C LEU A 200 -22.33 -14.39 -6.65
N SER A 201 -22.98 -15.06 -7.61
CA SER A 201 -22.36 -15.98 -8.55
C SER A 201 -22.25 -15.28 -9.89
N ILE A 202 -21.08 -15.34 -10.53
CA ILE A 202 -20.86 -14.79 -11.87
C ILE A 202 -20.35 -15.90 -12.76
N ASP A 203 -21.02 -16.07 -13.91
CA ASP A 203 -20.62 -16.94 -14.99
C ASP A 203 -20.12 -16.10 -16.18
N GLY A 204 -19.07 -16.54 -16.85
CA GLY A 204 -18.45 -15.80 -17.94
C GLY A 204 -17.76 -16.74 -18.94
N PRO A 205 -17.15 -16.17 -20.00
CA PRO A 205 -16.42 -16.95 -20.99
C PRO A 205 -15.31 -17.82 -20.35
N ALA A 206 -15.05 -18.98 -20.94
CA ALA A 206 -14.05 -19.91 -20.42
C ALA A 206 -12.68 -19.25 -20.21
N GLY A 207 -12.09 -19.44 -19.03
CA GLY A 207 -10.81 -18.87 -18.63
C GLY A 207 -10.82 -17.37 -18.30
N SER A 208 -11.96 -16.69 -18.40
CA SER A 208 -12.10 -15.31 -17.95
C SER A 208 -12.12 -15.21 -16.44
N TYR A 209 -11.94 -14.01 -15.92
CA TYR A 209 -12.04 -13.74 -14.48
C TYR A 209 -12.60 -12.34 -14.21
N VAL A 210 -13.17 -12.17 -13.04
CA VAL A 210 -13.61 -10.88 -12.54
C VAL A 210 -12.78 -10.47 -11.33
N GLU A 211 -12.53 -9.19 -11.23
CA GLU A 211 -11.91 -8.58 -10.09
C GLU A 211 -12.96 -7.77 -9.33
N VAL A 212 -13.15 -8.11 -8.07
CA VAL A 212 -13.94 -7.30 -7.13
C VAL A 212 -12.99 -6.33 -6.45
N GLY A 213 -12.96 -5.10 -6.94
CA GLY A 213 -12.19 -4.01 -6.37
C GLY A 213 -12.93 -3.33 -5.21
N GLU A 214 -12.48 -2.15 -4.83
CA GLU A 214 -13.12 -1.37 -3.76
C GLU A 214 -14.39 -0.67 -4.24
N LYS A 215 -14.45 -0.30 -5.48
CA LYS A 215 -15.54 0.51 -6.04
C LYS A 215 -16.30 -0.17 -7.16
N TYR A 216 -15.64 -1.03 -7.93
CA TYR A 216 -16.19 -1.65 -9.13
C TYR A 216 -15.88 -3.15 -9.21
N ILE A 217 -16.71 -3.87 -9.97
CA ILE A 217 -16.35 -5.17 -10.54
C ILE A 217 -15.85 -4.95 -11.97
N THR A 218 -14.68 -5.48 -12.27
CA THR A 218 -14.03 -5.40 -13.57
C THR A 218 -13.80 -6.80 -14.13
N ALA A 219 -14.13 -7.05 -15.38
CA ALA A 219 -13.92 -8.36 -16.00
C ALA A 219 -12.72 -8.36 -16.96
N TYR A 220 -12.03 -9.50 -17.00
CA TYR A 220 -10.86 -9.74 -17.82
C TYR A 220 -11.02 -11.00 -18.65
N ASN A 221 -10.45 -10.98 -19.84
CA ASN A 221 -10.32 -12.15 -20.69
C ASN A 221 -9.27 -13.13 -20.13
N ALA A 222 -9.27 -14.36 -20.61
CA ALA A 222 -8.31 -15.40 -20.21
C ALA A 222 -6.83 -14.98 -20.37
N ASN A 223 -6.53 -14.09 -21.29
CA ASN A 223 -5.18 -13.56 -21.52
C ASN A 223 -4.81 -12.33 -20.65
N GLY A 224 -5.67 -11.96 -19.70
CA GLY A 224 -5.44 -10.85 -18.78
C GLY A 224 -5.77 -9.46 -19.36
N THR A 225 -6.30 -9.37 -20.58
CA THR A 225 -6.78 -8.08 -21.13
C THR A 225 -8.17 -7.77 -20.63
N LEU A 226 -8.52 -6.48 -20.51
CA LEU A 226 -9.87 -6.03 -20.16
C LEU A 226 -10.91 -6.63 -21.13
N ASN A 227 -11.99 -7.19 -20.57
CA ASN A 227 -13.10 -7.62 -21.38
C ASN A 227 -13.90 -6.38 -21.87
N GLY A 228 -13.87 -6.12 -23.16
CA GLY A 228 -14.47 -4.93 -23.74
C GLY A 228 -16.00 -4.91 -23.64
N ASP A 229 -16.65 -6.06 -23.70
CA ASP A 229 -18.11 -6.19 -23.61
C ASP A 229 -18.58 -5.89 -22.16
N PHE A 230 -18.05 -6.60 -21.18
CA PHE A 230 -18.41 -6.42 -19.77
C PHE A 230 -18.08 -5.01 -19.25
N ASN A 231 -16.94 -4.45 -19.63
CA ASN A 231 -16.49 -3.14 -19.16
C ASN A 231 -17.01 -1.99 -20.02
N SER A 232 -17.73 -2.27 -21.13
CA SER A 232 -18.40 -1.25 -21.94
C SER A 232 -19.68 -0.75 -21.23
N GLY A 233 -19.99 0.53 -21.37
CA GLY A 233 -21.16 1.12 -20.73
C GLY A 233 -20.90 1.60 -19.30
N ALA A 234 -21.94 1.59 -18.44
CA ALA A 234 -21.80 2.02 -17.04
C ALA A 234 -20.97 1.03 -16.24
N PRO A 235 -20.06 1.49 -15.37
CA PRO A 235 -19.29 0.61 -14.50
C PRO A 235 -20.21 -0.14 -13.54
N LYS A 236 -19.84 -1.39 -13.19
CA LYS A 236 -20.57 -2.23 -12.23
C LYS A 236 -20.19 -1.82 -10.81
N GLU A 237 -20.83 -0.76 -10.35
CA GLU A 237 -20.50 -0.14 -9.06
C GLU A 237 -20.92 -0.99 -7.86
N LEU A 238 -20.03 -1.05 -6.88
CA LEU A 238 -20.28 -1.71 -5.60
C LEU A 238 -21.11 -0.83 -4.63
N SER A 239 -21.57 0.33 -5.07
CA SER A 239 -22.46 1.23 -4.28
C SER A 239 -23.91 0.78 -4.26
N VAL A 240 -24.32 -0.09 -5.16
CA VAL A 240 -25.68 -0.65 -5.27
C VAL A 240 -25.80 -1.97 -4.52
N ASN A 241 -27.01 -2.45 -4.27
CA ASN A 241 -27.23 -3.75 -3.67
C ASN A 241 -26.84 -4.89 -4.61
N VAL A 242 -26.63 -6.09 -4.06
CA VAL A 242 -26.18 -7.27 -4.82
C VAL A 242 -27.15 -7.64 -5.94
N GLY A 243 -28.47 -7.51 -5.72
CA GLY A 243 -29.48 -7.79 -6.75
C GLY A 243 -29.41 -6.84 -7.93
N THR A 244 -29.22 -5.55 -7.68
CA THR A 244 -29.04 -4.55 -8.73
C THR A 244 -27.75 -4.80 -9.51
N LEU A 245 -26.67 -5.17 -8.82
CA LEU A 245 -25.40 -5.52 -9.44
C LEU A 245 -25.54 -6.79 -10.31
N SER A 246 -26.22 -7.82 -9.82
CA SER A 246 -26.52 -9.03 -10.58
C SER A 246 -27.23 -8.69 -11.90
N SER A 247 -28.34 -7.93 -11.82
CA SER A 247 -29.08 -7.53 -13.01
C SER A 247 -28.24 -6.69 -14.00
N ALA A 248 -27.30 -5.89 -13.49
CA ALA A 248 -26.39 -5.12 -14.34
C ALA A 248 -25.37 -6.00 -15.08
N ILE A 249 -24.98 -7.12 -14.49
CA ILE A 249 -24.06 -8.10 -15.11
C ILE A 249 -24.79 -8.94 -16.17
N GLU A 250 -25.99 -9.39 -15.91
CA GLU A 250 -26.81 -10.17 -16.86
C GLU A 250 -27.11 -9.44 -18.17
N GLY A 251 -26.96 -8.13 -18.21
CA GLY A 251 -27.13 -7.31 -19.41
C GLY A 251 -26.05 -7.50 -20.49
N TYR A 252 -25.00 -8.29 -20.24
CA TYR A 252 -23.88 -8.46 -21.15
C TYR A 252 -23.86 -9.86 -21.79
N SER A 253 -23.55 -9.89 -23.08
CA SER A 253 -23.46 -11.15 -23.85
C SER A 253 -22.39 -12.07 -23.26
N ASN A 254 -22.74 -13.34 -23.07
CA ASN A 254 -21.90 -14.41 -22.49
C ASN A 254 -21.53 -14.21 -20.99
N TRP A 255 -22.21 -13.32 -20.30
CA TRP A 255 -22.10 -13.15 -18.85
C TRP A 255 -23.42 -13.42 -18.18
N GLY A 256 -23.39 -14.26 -17.18
CA GLY A 256 -24.52 -14.57 -16.32
C GLY A 256 -24.24 -14.21 -14.86
N SER A 257 -25.27 -14.00 -14.09
CA SER A 257 -25.11 -13.84 -12.65
C SER A 257 -26.34 -14.25 -11.88
N ALA A 258 -26.16 -14.64 -10.62
CA ALA A 258 -27.26 -14.97 -9.73
C ALA A 258 -26.95 -14.46 -8.32
N VAL A 259 -27.97 -13.90 -7.65
CA VAL A 259 -27.89 -13.61 -6.23
C VAL A 259 -28.01 -14.91 -5.45
N LEU A 260 -27.02 -15.22 -4.63
CA LEU A 260 -27.00 -16.42 -3.80
C LEU A 260 -27.59 -16.14 -2.42
N SER A 261 -27.96 -17.21 -1.71
CA SER A 261 -28.47 -17.09 -0.34
C SER A 261 -27.43 -16.43 0.56
N GLY A 262 -27.88 -15.48 1.39
CA GLY A 262 -27.00 -14.63 2.20
C GLY A 262 -26.58 -13.33 1.51
N GLY A 263 -26.78 -13.21 0.18
CA GLY A 263 -26.42 -11.99 -0.56
C GLY A 263 -27.59 -11.06 -0.86
N SER A 264 -28.82 -11.54 -0.80
CA SER A 264 -30.00 -10.73 -1.11
C SER A 264 -30.23 -9.66 -0.04
N GLY A 265 -30.29 -8.41 -0.48
CA GLY A 265 -30.43 -7.25 0.40
C GLY A 265 -29.13 -6.69 0.95
N GLU A 266 -27.99 -7.40 0.80
CA GLU A 266 -26.69 -6.91 1.19
C GLU A 266 -26.18 -5.83 0.24
N VAL A 267 -25.39 -4.91 0.77
CA VAL A 267 -24.78 -3.85 -0.05
C VAL A 267 -23.59 -4.43 -0.79
N SER A 268 -23.56 -4.28 -2.12
CA SER A 268 -22.52 -4.88 -2.97
C SER A 268 -21.09 -4.44 -2.59
N LYS A 269 -20.91 -3.26 -1.99
CA LYS A 269 -19.60 -2.82 -1.45
C LYS A 269 -19.04 -3.72 -0.34
N ASN A 270 -19.86 -4.61 0.23
CA ASN A 270 -19.45 -5.59 1.23
C ASN A 270 -18.96 -6.90 0.61
N LEU A 271 -19.01 -7.03 -0.72
CA LEU A 271 -18.44 -8.20 -1.41
C LEU A 271 -16.96 -8.33 -1.08
N GLN A 272 -16.51 -9.56 -0.87
CA GLN A 272 -15.12 -9.85 -0.59
C GLN A 272 -14.25 -9.43 -1.78
N LYS A 273 -13.22 -8.64 -1.51
CA LYS A 273 -12.30 -8.15 -2.54
C LYS A 273 -11.38 -9.27 -3.02
N GLY A 274 -11.15 -9.33 -4.31
CA GLY A 274 -10.26 -10.34 -4.88
C GLY A 274 -10.44 -10.58 -6.37
N ILE A 275 -9.73 -11.59 -6.89
CA ILE A 275 -9.86 -12.10 -8.26
C ILE A 275 -10.62 -13.42 -8.18
N TYR A 276 -11.61 -13.57 -9.04
CA TYR A 276 -12.48 -14.75 -9.11
C TYR A 276 -12.56 -15.21 -10.56
N TYR A 277 -12.13 -16.44 -10.81
CA TYR A 277 -12.21 -17.04 -12.13
C TYR A 277 -13.66 -17.42 -12.47
N THR A 278 -14.05 -17.19 -13.71
CA THR A 278 -15.36 -17.47 -14.26
C THR A 278 -15.21 -18.43 -15.45
N GLY A 279 -16.26 -19.19 -15.77
CA GLY A 279 -16.23 -20.15 -16.86
C GLY A 279 -15.60 -21.49 -16.47
N ALA A 280 -15.74 -22.47 -17.36
CA ALA A 280 -15.22 -23.82 -17.14
C ALA A 280 -13.68 -23.76 -17.14
N ASP A 281 -13.08 -23.99 -15.99
CA ASP A 281 -11.65 -24.27 -15.94
C ASP A 281 -11.40 -25.70 -16.44
N ALA A 282 -10.29 -25.87 -17.18
CA ALA A 282 -9.91 -27.16 -17.74
C ALA A 282 -9.42 -28.17 -16.67
N ASP A 283 -9.21 -27.73 -15.43
CA ASP A 283 -8.86 -28.59 -14.31
C ASP A 283 -10.14 -29.16 -13.67
N ALA A 284 -10.55 -30.32 -14.17
CA ALA A 284 -11.78 -31.01 -13.91
C ALA A 284 -11.95 -31.59 -12.48
N ASP A 285 -11.26 -31.08 -11.46
CA ASP A 285 -11.35 -31.61 -10.09
C ASP A 285 -12.23 -30.74 -9.16
N GLU A 286 -12.91 -29.72 -9.68
CA GLU A 286 -13.86 -28.93 -8.91
C GLU A 286 -15.30 -29.16 -9.41
N THR A 287 -16.09 -29.73 -8.55
CA THR A 287 -17.52 -30.05 -8.80
C THR A 287 -18.41 -28.79 -8.94
N ASP A 288 -17.84 -27.59 -8.95
CA ASP A 288 -18.51 -26.28 -9.08
C ASP A 288 -17.83 -25.35 -10.13
N GLY A 289 -17.07 -25.91 -11.04
CA GLY A 289 -16.04 -25.26 -11.85
C GLY A 289 -16.44 -24.24 -12.90
N SER A 290 -17.65 -23.75 -12.94
CA SER A 290 -18.07 -22.80 -13.99
C SER A 290 -18.42 -21.38 -13.48
N GLN A 291 -18.46 -21.15 -12.18
CA GLN A 291 -18.99 -19.89 -11.64
C GLN A 291 -18.12 -19.32 -10.51
N ALA A 292 -17.78 -18.05 -10.63
CA ALA A 292 -17.16 -17.31 -9.54
C ALA A 292 -18.17 -17.05 -8.42
N ASN A 293 -17.96 -17.62 -7.25
CA ASN A 293 -18.77 -17.33 -6.07
C ASN A 293 -18.10 -16.23 -5.24
N ILE A 294 -18.72 -15.06 -5.22
CA ILE A 294 -18.22 -13.89 -4.48
C ILE A 294 -18.98 -13.79 -3.16
N TYR A 295 -18.25 -13.70 -2.08
CA TYR A 295 -18.81 -13.69 -0.73
C TYR A 295 -19.09 -12.29 -0.23
N VAL A 296 -20.10 -12.16 0.60
CA VAL A 296 -20.44 -10.93 1.33
C VAL A 296 -19.93 -11.05 2.76
N ALA A 297 -19.21 -10.06 3.24
CA ALA A 297 -18.88 -9.93 4.64
C ALA A 297 -20.09 -9.33 5.39
N VAL A 298 -20.63 -10.06 6.36
CA VAL A 298 -21.76 -9.65 7.19
C VAL A 298 -21.33 -9.45 8.64
N ASP A 299 -22.02 -8.61 9.38
CA ASP A 299 -21.74 -8.34 10.81
C ASP A 299 -22.42 -9.33 11.78
N GLY A 300 -23.06 -10.34 11.24
CA GLY A 300 -23.86 -11.31 12.01
C GLY A 300 -25.33 -10.92 12.19
N SER A 301 -25.69 -9.67 11.88
CA SER A 301 -27.07 -9.16 11.89
C SER A 301 -27.73 -9.12 10.50
N GLY A 302 -26.98 -9.53 9.46
CA GLY A 302 -27.41 -9.43 8.05
C GLY A 302 -27.16 -8.06 7.42
N GLY A 303 -26.49 -7.17 8.15
CA GLY A 303 -26.10 -5.86 7.68
C GLY A 303 -24.66 -5.78 7.23
N GLY A 304 -24.03 -5.10 6.53
CA GLY A 304 -22.61 -5.04 6.14
C GLY A 304 -21.68 -4.72 7.30
N PRO A 305 -20.39 -4.47 7.03
CA PRO A 305 -19.44 -4.11 8.05
C PRO A 305 -19.91 -2.92 8.89
N ALA A 306 -19.86 -3.06 10.21
CA ALA A 306 -20.26 -2.01 11.16
C ALA A 306 -19.14 -0.99 11.35
N ALA A 307 -19.51 0.27 11.50
CA ALA A 307 -18.54 1.32 11.87
C ALA A 307 -18.09 1.12 13.33
N MET A 308 -16.80 1.22 13.57
CA MET A 308 -16.20 1.24 14.91
C MET A 308 -16.22 2.67 15.44
N THR A 309 -16.89 2.88 16.56
CA THR A 309 -17.14 4.24 17.11
C THR A 309 -16.22 4.66 18.24
N SER A 310 -15.56 3.72 18.91
CA SER A 310 -14.77 3.93 20.13
C SER A 310 -13.26 3.85 19.91
N ILE A 311 -12.80 4.06 18.67
CA ILE A 311 -11.38 3.99 18.34
C ILE A 311 -10.64 5.19 18.94
N LYS A 312 -9.49 4.92 19.54
CA LYS A 312 -8.54 5.91 20.04
C LYS A 312 -7.37 6.11 19.08
N THR A 313 -6.82 5.02 18.58
CA THR A 313 -5.76 5.06 17.58
C THR A 313 -5.93 3.93 16.59
N VAL A 314 -5.56 4.20 15.33
CA VAL A 314 -5.44 3.18 14.30
C VAL A 314 -4.14 3.41 13.54
N ALA A 315 -3.36 2.34 13.34
CA ALA A 315 -2.13 2.36 12.58
C ALA A 315 -2.09 1.18 11.59
N LEU A 316 -2.17 1.49 10.31
CA LEU A 316 -1.99 0.51 9.23
C LEU A 316 -0.52 0.47 8.83
N LYS A 317 0.09 -0.69 8.96
CA LYS A 317 1.49 -0.92 8.64
C LYS A 317 1.64 -1.93 7.50
N ILE A 318 2.41 -1.58 6.49
CA ILE A 318 2.78 -2.43 5.35
C ILE A 318 4.30 -2.54 5.33
N THR A 319 4.84 -3.76 5.43
CA THR A 319 6.28 -4.03 5.38
C THR A 319 6.58 -4.94 4.20
N ASN A 320 7.37 -4.48 3.24
CA ASN A 320 7.61 -5.17 1.97
C ASN A 320 8.80 -6.14 2.00
N ASN A 321 9.67 -6.08 3.01
CA ASN A 321 10.88 -6.89 3.09
C ASN A 321 11.71 -6.81 1.79
N ASN A 322 11.87 -5.62 1.26
CA ASN A 322 12.63 -5.37 0.04
C ASN A 322 14.11 -5.69 0.25
N THR A 323 14.72 -6.31 -0.75
CA THR A 323 16.16 -6.62 -0.74
C THR A 323 16.83 -5.85 -1.87
N PRO A 324 17.73 -4.90 -1.56
CA PRO A 324 18.51 -4.24 -2.59
C PRO A 324 19.52 -5.23 -3.22
N ILE A 325 19.63 -5.16 -4.54
CA ILE A 325 20.59 -5.94 -5.32
C ILE A 325 21.68 -4.97 -5.78
N SER A 326 22.88 -5.13 -5.23
CA SER A 326 23.98 -4.25 -5.52
C SER A 326 24.71 -4.65 -6.80
N GLY A 327 25.20 -3.66 -7.53
CA GLY A 327 25.99 -3.84 -8.73
C GLY A 327 27.00 -2.71 -8.87
N LYS A 328 27.87 -2.86 -9.86
CA LYS A 328 28.85 -1.85 -10.22
C LYS A 328 28.19 -0.76 -11.05
N ALA A 329 28.39 0.47 -10.66
CA ALA A 329 28.04 1.65 -11.42
C ALA A 329 29.29 2.48 -11.72
N THR A 330 29.33 3.14 -12.85
CA THR A 330 30.41 4.04 -13.25
C THR A 330 29.88 5.46 -13.23
N GLY A 331 30.61 6.37 -12.60
CA GLY A 331 30.29 7.80 -12.60
C GLY A 331 30.38 8.38 -14.02
N ASP A 332 29.83 9.59 -14.20
CA ASP A 332 29.81 10.28 -15.49
C ASP A 332 31.22 10.65 -16.00
N ASP A 333 32.19 10.74 -15.08
CA ASP A 333 33.60 10.89 -15.41
C ASP A 333 34.22 9.67 -16.15
N GLY A 334 33.44 8.58 -16.27
CA GLY A 334 33.83 7.33 -16.92
C GLY A 334 34.93 6.55 -16.17
N THR A 335 35.40 7.05 -15.03
CA THR A 335 36.56 6.50 -14.31
C THR A 335 36.26 6.11 -12.87
N THR A 336 35.34 6.80 -12.21
CA THR A 336 34.97 6.51 -10.83
C THR A 336 33.96 5.36 -10.77
N GLU A 337 34.32 4.31 -10.03
CA GLU A 337 33.48 3.13 -9.88
C GLU A 337 32.86 3.07 -8.47
N PHE A 338 31.56 2.83 -8.44
CA PHE A 338 30.80 2.68 -7.22
C PHE A 338 30.12 1.31 -7.17
N LEU A 339 29.89 0.81 -5.97
CA LEU A 339 28.92 -0.27 -5.74
C LEU A 339 27.64 0.36 -5.19
N LEU A 340 26.58 0.32 -5.98
CA LEU A 340 25.28 0.90 -5.67
C LEU A 340 24.18 -0.18 -5.75
N ASN A 341 23.03 0.14 -5.23
CA ASN A 341 21.83 -0.70 -5.32
C ASN A 341 21.20 -0.57 -6.71
N ASN A 342 21.62 -1.37 -7.67
CA ASN A 342 21.18 -1.27 -9.08
C ASN A 342 19.70 -1.61 -9.27
N THR A 343 19.10 -2.35 -8.37
CA THR A 343 17.69 -2.70 -8.39
C THR A 343 17.23 -3.17 -7.02
N ILE A 344 15.93 -3.24 -6.82
CA ILE A 344 15.33 -3.73 -5.59
C ILE A 344 14.48 -4.95 -5.91
N SER A 345 14.76 -6.06 -5.26
CA SER A 345 13.91 -7.24 -5.28
C SER A 345 12.84 -7.09 -4.21
N ARG A 346 11.58 -7.15 -4.61
CA ARG A 346 10.46 -7.10 -3.67
C ARG A 346 10.34 -8.42 -2.92
N GLY A 347 10.29 -8.34 -1.60
CA GLY A 347 10.06 -9.47 -0.72
C GLY A 347 8.58 -9.74 -0.48
N LYS A 348 8.31 -10.71 0.40
CA LYS A 348 6.95 -10.97 0.87
C LYS A 348 6.50 -9.83 1.77
N ALA A 349 5.37 -9.21 1.45
CA ALA A 349 4.83 -8.17 2.30
C ALA A 349 4.02 -8.72 3.47
N ASP A 350 4.11 -8.04 4.58
CA ASP A 350 3.28 -8.19 5.76
C ASP A 350 2.39 -6.96 5.90
N VAL A 351 1.09 -7.18 6.11
CA VAL A 351 0.09 -6.13 6.34
C VAL A 351 -0.47 -6.31 7.73
N THR A 352 -0.32 -5.31 8.57
CA THR A 352 -0.75 -5.31 9.97
C THR A 352 -1.56 -4.05 10.26
N LEU A 353 -2.60 -4.19 11.06
CA LEU A 353 -3.39 -3.08 11.59
C LEU A 353 -3.37 -3.15 13.12
N ASP A 354 -2.84 -2.12 13.72
CA ASP A 354 -2.86 -1.94 15.17
C ASP A 354 -3.99 -0.99 15.54
N ILE A 355 -4.85 -1.40 16.47
CA ILE A 355 -6.00 -0.64 16.92
C ILE A 355 -5.97 -0.54 18.45
N THR A 356 -6.21 0.67 18.94
CA THR A 356 -6.53 0.92 20.34
C THR A 356 -7.93 1.52 20.41
N MET A 357 -8.80 0.94 21.24
CA MET A 357 -10.20 1.36 21.35
C MET A 357 -10.70 1.24 22.80
N THR A 358 -11.74 1.96 23.15
CA THR A 358 -12.48 1.70 24.41
C THR A 358 -13.13 0.33 24.34
N ALA A 359 -13.02 -0.46 25.39
CA ALA A 359 -13.61 -1.79 25.45
C ALA A 359 -15.15 -1.69 25.58
N GLU A 360 -15.87 -2.00 24.50
CA GLU A 360 -17.33 -1.95 24.48
C GLU A 360 -17.98 -3.34 24.66
N ASN A 361 -17.30 -4.39 24.17
CA ASN A 361 -17.81 -5.75 24.18
C ASN A 361 -16.67 -6.78 24.14
N GLU A 362 -17.02 -8.07 24.21
CA GLU A 362 -16.06 -9.18 24.20
C GLU A 362 -15.77 -9.73 22.78
N ASN A 363 -16.39 -9.21 21.73
CA ASN A 363 -16.34 -9.81 20.38
C ASN A 363 -14.91 -10.01 19.87
N PHE A 364 -14.03 -9.05 20.05
CA PHE A 364 -12.63 -9.17 19.60
C PHE A 364 -11.83 -10.13 20.50
N TYR A 365 -12.11 -10.13 21.80
CA TYR A 365 -11.49 -11.07 22.72
C TYR A 365 -11.89 -12.51 22.41
N ASP A 366 -13.19 -12.75 22.23
CA ASP A 366 -13.72 -14.06 21.86
C ASP A 366 -13.15 -14.54 20.51
N LEU A 367 -13.03 -13.64 19.55
CA LEU A 367 -12.41 -13.93 18.25
C LEU A 367 -10.92 -14.27 18.40
N TYR A 368 -10.20 -13.56 19.25
CA TYR A 368 -8.80 -13.84 19.55
C TYR A 368 -8.64 -15.22 20.21
N VAL A 369 -9.44 -15.52 21.23
CA VAL A 369 -9.38 -16.79 21.97
C VAL A 369 -9.78 -17.96 21.08
N SER A 370 -10.80 -17.79 20.24
CA SER A 370 -11.26 -18.85 19.32
C SER A 370 -10.33 -19.07 18.13
N GLY A 371 -9.39 -18.15 17.89
CA GLY A 371 -8.55 -18.15 16.68
C GLY A 371 -9.33 -17.86 15.40
N GLY A 372 -10.46 -17.17 15.50
CA GLY A 372 -11.29 -16.78 14.38
C GLY A 372 -10.64 -15.71 13.51
N ASN A 373 -11.14 -15.57 12.29
CA ASN A 373 -10.67 -14.55 11.35
C ASN A 373 -11.66 -13.39 11.28
N ILE A 374 -11.15 -12.19 11.00
CA ILE A 374 -11.91 -11.02 10.60
C ILE A 374 -12.02 -11.04 9.08
N PRO A 375 -13.21 -11.28 8.52
CA PRO A 375 -13.36 -11.41 7.06
C PRO A 375 -12.99 -10.14 6.30
N LEU A 376 -13.39 -8.98 6.82
CA LEU A 376 -13.17 -7.68 6.18
C LEU A 376 -13.04 -6.58 7.21
N MET A 377 -12.01 -5.73 7.03
CA MET A 377 -11.95 -4.40 7.61
C MET A 377 -11.78 -3.36 6.51
N ARG A 378 -12.29 -2.16 6.73
CA ARG A 378 -12.14 -1.06 5.78
C ARG A 378 -11.80 0.23 6.54
N LEU A 379 -10.77 0.89 6.04
CA LEU A 379 -10.40 2.24 6.43
C LEU A 379 -10.93 3.18 5.33
N ASP A 380 -11.77 4.11 5.69
CA ASP A 380 -12.39 5.08 4.77
C ASP A 380 -11.83 6.46 5.06
N PHE A 381 -11.26 7.10 4.06
CA PHE A 381 -10.63 8.42 4.14
C PHE A 381 -11.51 9.49 3.48
N GLY A 382 -12.81 9.34 3.58
CA GLY A 382 -13.78 10.28 3.02
C GLY A 382 -13.66 10.40 1.48
N SER A 383 -13.47 11.61 0.99
CA SER A 383 -13.35 11.88 -0.45
C SER A 383 -12.10 11.30 -1.10
N GLU A 384 -11.08 10.98 -0.31
CA GLU A 384 -9.82 10.44 -0.82
C GLU A 384 -9.93 8.97 -1.24
N GLY A 385 -10.93 8.25 -0.73
CA GLY A 385 -11.13 6.83 -1.01
C GLY A 385 -11.03 5.94 0.21
N SER A 386 -10.81 4.66 0.01
CA SER A 386 -10.76 3.69 1.09
C SER A 386 -9.73 2.57 0.86
N ILE A 387 -9.37 1.91 1.93
CA ILE A 387 -8.51 0.73 1.96
C ILE A 387 -9.30 -0.43 2.54
N ALA A 388 -9.38 -1.53 1.82
CA ALA A 388 -9.98 -2.78 2.27
C ALA A 388 -8.89 -3.78 2.68
N LEU A 389 -9.07 -4.38 3.84
CA LEU A 389 -8.20 -5.38 4.46
C LEU A 389 -8.98 -6.67 4.64
N THR A 390 -8.47 -7.79 4.17
CA THR A 390 -9.20 -9.05 4.17
C THR A 390 -8.47 -10.15 4.94
N ASN A 391 -9.22 -11.09 5.49
CA ASN A 391 -8.73 -12.25 6.23
C ASN A 391 -7.77 -11.89 7.36
N GLY A 392 -8.19 -10.98 8.22
CA GLY A 392 -7.45 -10.57 9.41
C GLY A 392 -7.46 -11.64 10.50
N THR A 393 -6.32 -11.87 11.11
CA THR A 393 -6.17 -12.70 12.31
C THR A 393 -5.60 -11.83 13.42
N ILE A 394 -6.25 -11.79 14.58
CA ILE A 394 -5.72 -11.08 15.74
C ILE A 394 -4.51 -11.84 16.27
N THR A 395 -3.35 -11.22 16.21
CA THR A 395 -2.08 -11.83 16.63
C THR A 395 -1.67 -11.46 18.05
N ALA A 396 -2.16 -10.32 18.53
CA ALA A 396 -1.98 -9.87 19.91
C ALA A 396 -3.22 -9.14 20.38
N PHE A 397 -3.58 -9.35 21.64
CA PHE A 397 -4.69 -8.67 22.32
C PHE A 397 -4.30 -8.34 23.74
N SER A 398 -4.61 -7.14 24.21
CA SER A 398 -4.36 -6.68 25.57
C SER A 398 -5.51 -5.83 26.09
N ARG A 399 -5.97 -6.12 27.30
CA ARG A 399 -6.98 -5.34 28.03
C ARG A 399 -6.49 -5.12 29.45
N PRO A 400 -5.65 -4.10 29.70
CA PRO A 400 -5.20 -3.81 31.05
C PRO A 400 -6.35 -3.32 31.93
N LEU A 401 -6.45 -3.89 33.15
CA LEU A 401 -7.44 -3.50 34.15
C LEU A 401 -6.71 -2.73 35.28
N ALA A 402 -6.99 -1.44 35.37
CA ALA A 402 -6.49 -0.62 36.48
C ALA A 402 -7.66 0.06 37.22
N PRO A 403 -7.69 0.08 38.55
CA PRO A 403 -8.76 0.72 39.30
C PRO A 403 -8.91 2.19 38.95
N GLY A 404 -10.11 2.60 38.56
CA GLY A 404 -10.43 3.99 38.20
C GLY A 404 -9.96 4.44 36.82
N ALA A 405 -9.34 3.57 36.03
CA ALA A 405 -8.97 3.86 34.66
C ALA A 405 -10.04 3.35 33.67
N GLU A 406 -10.10 4.00 32.51
CA GLU A 406 -10.88 3.50 31.40
C GLU A 406 -10.34 2.16 30.91
N ILE A 407 -11.23 1.23 30.60
CA ILE A 407 -10.83 -0.06 30.04
C ILE A 407 -10.60 0.12 28.54
N VAL A 408 -9.40 -0.19 28.09
CA VAL A 408 -8.96 -0.01 26.71
C VAL A 408 -8.48 -1.33 26.16
N ASP A 409 -8.96 -1.67 24.96
CA ASP A 409 -8.47 -2.79 24.17
C ASP A 409 -7.37 -2.31 23.21
N THR A 410 -6.27 -3.03 23.20
CA THR A 410 -5.22 -2.87 22.19
C THR A 410 -5.05 -4.19 21.48
N MET A 411 -5.11 -4.16 20.15
CA MET A 411 -4.99 -5.36 19.33
C MET A 411 -4.11 -5.12 18.11
N SER A 412 -3.41 -6.17 17.69
CA SER A 412 -2.65 -6.23 16.45
C SER A 412 -3.27 -7.30 15.55
N ILE A 413 -3.63 -6.92 14.33
CA ILE A 413 -4.33 -7.76 13.38
C ILE A 413 -3.44 -7.91 12.15
N LYS A 414 -3.10 -9.15 11.79
CA LYS A 414 -2.32 -9.44 10.59
C LYS A 414 -3.25 -9.93 9.48
N PHE A 415 -3.16 -9.28 8.31
CA PHE A 415 -3.97 -9.61 7.14
C PHE A 415 -3.22 -10.47 6.15
N ARG A 416 -3.96 -11.31 5.45
CA ARG A 416 -3.42 -12.20 4.42
C ARG A 416 -4.40 -12.32 3.27
N GLY A 417 -3.90 -12.57 2.06
CA GLY A 417 -4.75 -12.99 0.95
C GLY A 417 -5.40 -14.33 1.27
N ALA A 418 -6.64 -14.54 0.84
CA ALA A 418 -7.27 -15.84 0.90
C ALA A 418 -6.60 -16.72 -0.14
N GLY A 419 -5.57 -17.44 0.27
CA GLY A 419 -4.96 -18.47 -0.55
C GLY A 419 -5.80 -19.73 -0.49
N ASN A 420 -6.73 -19.92 -1.41
CA ASN A 420 -7.07 -21.25 -1.87
C ASN A 420 -6.42 -21.45 -3.23
N TYR A 421 -5.69 -22.52 -3.40
CA TYR A 421 -4.97 -22.88 -4.61
C TYR A 421 -5.89 -23.07 -5.83
N ASN A 422 -7.18 -23.05 -5.62
CA ASN A 422 -8.18 -23.42 -6.58
C ASN A 422 -9.17 -22.29 -6.83
N ASN A 423 -8.77 -21.15 -7.39
CA ASN A 423 -9.63 -20.13 -7.99
C ASN A 423 -9.84 -18.80 -7.26
N TYR A 424 -9.36 -18.58 -6.03
CA TYR A 424 -9.60 -17.31 -5.36
C TYR A 424 -8.33 -16.69 -4.81
N SER A 425 -7.91 -15.59 -5.37
CA SER A 425 -6.90 -14.75 -4.74
C SER A 425 -7.55 -13.49 -4.20
N ALA A 426 -8.10 -13.56 -2.98
CA ALA A 426 -8.43 -12.33 -2.29
C ALA A 426 -7.13 -11.63 -1.89
N TYR A 427 -7.09 -10.33 -2.07
CA TYR A 427 -5.95 -9.50 -1.67
C TYR A 427 -5.92 -9.34 -0.15
N ALA A 428 -4.74 -9.33 0.45
CA ALA A 428 -4.59 -8.94 1.85
C ALA A 428 -5.00 -7.48 2.05
N ILE A 429 -4.69 -6.64 1.08
CA ILE A 429 -5.02 -5.22 1.04
C ILE A 429 -5.36 -4.81 -0.39
N SER A 430 -6.38 -4.00 -0.54
CA SER A 430 -6.72 -3.31 -1.78
C SER A 430 -7.15 -1.88 -1.49
N SER A 431 -6.99 -0.98 -2.45
CA SER A 431 -7.34 0.43 -2.29
C SER A 431 -7.90 1.01 -3.57
N ASN A 432 -8.86 1.91 -3.46
CA ASN A 432 -9.37 2.73 -4.55
C ASN A 432 -8.91 4.19 -4.49
N ILE A 433 -7.96 4.49 -3.62
CA ILE A 433 -7.35 5.82 -3.55
C ILE A 433 -6.69 6.12 -4.90
N THR A 434 -7.00 7.27 -5.48
CA THR A 434 -6.46 7.65 -6.80
C THR A 434 -5.01 8.09 -6.68
N LEU A 435 -4.14 7.50 -7.51
CA LEU A 435 -2.70 7.81 -7.55
C LEU A 435 -2.32 8.92 -8.53
N THR A 436 -3.28 9.51 -9.22
CA THR A 436 -3.01 10.59 -10.19
C THR A 436 -2.40 11.79 -9.45
N PRO A 437 -1.22 12.25 -9.88
CA PRO A 437 -0.56 13.41 -9.29
C PRO A 437 -1.33 14.70 -9.50
#